data_a7a9fae7645d8afdb25d625a33db13b9
#
_entry.id   a7a9fae7645d8afdb25d625a33db13b9
#
_cell.length_a   1.000
_cell.length_b   1.000
_cell.length_c   1.000
_cell.angle_alpha   90.00
_cell.angle_beta   90.00
_cell.angle_gamma   90.00
#
_symmetry.space_group_name_H-M   'P 1'
#
loop_
_entity.id
_entity.type
_entity.pdbx_description
1 polymer ?
#
loop_
_entity_poly.entity_id
_entity_poly.type
_entity_poly.pdbx_seq_one_letter_code
_entity_poly.pdbx_strand_id
1 'polypeptide(L)'
;MATQTHNMALYCDFENVALGVRDAKYAKFDIAKVQERLLLKGSIVVKKAYCDWERYKEFKGAMHEASFELIEIPHVRMSGKNSADIRMVVDALDLCYTKAHVDTFVIISGDSDFSPLVSKLRENNKLVIGVGVKNSTSDLLIANCDEFIFYDDLVRDEEAKRTRAARKAPAKTIPSGGGKAAPKAKEKTGDDKRQEALDLAVETVEALVAERGADEKIWGSMVKQTLKRRRPGFNESYYGYRAFGDLLEDAQTAGLIALTLDEKSGGYLVRRPPAAPRALPRGGDSVVDDQA
;
A
#
# COMPACT_ATOMS: atom_id res chain seq x y z
N MET A 1 16.18 -17.56 10.94
CA MET A 1 16.67 -16.79 9.78
C MET A 1 16.77 -15.34 10.22
N ALA A 2 17.94 -14.70 10.13
CA ALA A 2 18.08 -13.29 10.44
C ALA A 2 17.19 -12.50 9.47
N THR A 3 16.30 -11.68 9.99
CA THR A 3 15.52 -10.73 9.18
C THR A 3 16.52 -9.77 8.56
N GLN A 4 16.64 -9.79 7.24
CA GLN A 4 17.51 -8.89 6.51
C GLN A 4 16.98 -7.47 6.74
N THR A 5 17.70 -6.66 7.50
CA THR A 5 17.34 -5.27 7.79
C THR A 5 17.67 -4.44 6.56
N HIS A 6 16.68 -3.81 5.94
CA HIS A 6 16.87 -2.95 4.77
C HIS A 6 17.55 -1.63 5.16
N ASN A 7 18.49 -1.17 4.34
CA ASN A 7 19.07 0.16 4.43
C ASN A 7 18.42 1.07 3.37
N MET A 8 17.61 2.02 3.83
CA MET A 8 16.76 2.82 2.97
C MET A 8 17.32 4.21 2.72
N ALA A 9 17.22 4.67 1.48
CA ALA A 9 17.44 6.07 1.08
C ALA A 9 16.11 6.70 0.68
N LEU A 10 15.75 7.81 1.29
CA LEU A 10 14.51 8.56 1.06
C LEU A 10 14.78 9.78 0.19
N TYR A 11 14.01 9.90 -0.87
CA TYR A 11 14.00 11.01 -1.83
C TYR A 11 12.60 11.59 -1.90
N CYS A 12 12.44 12.85 -1.51
CA CYS A 12 11.15 13.49 -1.40
C CYS A 12 11.05 14.66 -2.38
N ASP A 13 10.17 14.54 -3.36
CA ASP A 13 9.64 15.63 -4.14
C ASP A 13 8.57 16.34 -3.30
N PHE A 14 9.03 17.33 -2.52
CA PHE A 14 8.21 17.93 -1.48
C PHE A 14 7.04 18.74 -2.05
N GLU A 15 7.24 19.44 -3.17
CA GLU A 15 6.19 20.25 -3.79
C GLU A 15 5.01 19.38 -4.22
N ASN A 16 5.27 18.27 -4.90
CA ASN A 16 4.23 17.35 -5.37
C ASN A 16 3.40 16.81 -4.19
N VAL A 17 4.07 16.34 -3.14
CA VAL A 17 3.38 15.76 -1.98
C VAL A 17 2.61 16.80 -1.18
N ALA A 18 3.18 18.00 -0.99
CA ALA A 18 2.50 19.09 -0.28
C ALA A 18 1.23 19.53 -1.01
N LEU A 19 1.29 19.62 -2.35
CA LEU A 19 0.13 19.90 -3.19
C LEU A 19 -0.92 18.80 -3.08
N GLY A 20 -0.52 17.53 -3.19
CA GLY A 20 -1.42 16.37 -3.06
C GLY A 20 -2.14 16.32 -1.72
N VAL A 21 -1.42 16.58 -0.61
CA VAL A 21 -1.98 16.65 0.75
C VAL A 21 -3.01 17.76 0.87
N ARG A 22 -2.70 18.95 0.33
CA ARG A 22 -3.62 20.09 0.31
C ARG A 22 -4.89 19.78 -0.49
N ASP A 23 -4.74 19.20 -1.66
CA ASP A 23 -5.86 18.89 -2.56
C ASP A 23 -6.74 17.77 -2.00
N ALA A 24 -6.15 16.84 -1.25
CA ALA A 24 -6.86 15.83 -0.46
C ALA A 24 -7.50 16.38 0.83
N LYS A 25 -7.34 17.72 1.10
CA LYS A 25 -7.89 18.43 2.26
C LYS A 25 -7.39 17.91 3.62
N TYR A 26 -6.20 17.34 3.66
CA TYR A 26 -5.51 17.09 4.93
C TYR A 26 -4.91 18.40 5.47
N ALA A 27 -4.80 18.50 6.79
CA ALA A 27 -4.38 19.74 7.45
C ALA A 27 -2.95 20.15 7.04
N LYS A 28 -2.01 19.22 7.05
CA LYS A 28 -0.59 19.43 6.72
C LYS A 28 0.10 18.10 6.44
N PHE A 29 1.09 18.11 5.55
CA PHE A 29 1.97 16.96 5.37
C PHE A 29 2.84 16.76 6.61
N ASP A 30 2.87 15.54 7.11
CA ASP A 30 3.64 15.14 8.29
C ASP A 30 4.59 14.00 7.90
N ILE A 31 5.85 14.35 7.70
CA ILE A 31 6.90 13.42 7.31
C ILE A 31 7.20 12.38 8.39
N ALA A 32 6.94 12.67 9.66
CA ALA A 32 7.18 11.74 10.75
C ALA A 32 6.33 10.48 10.61
N LYS A 33 5.09 10.58 10.12
CA LYS A 33 4.22 9.43 9.86
C LYS A 33 4.80 8.49 8.81
N VAL A 34 5.40 9.07 7.76
CA VAL A 34 6.07 8.29 6.71
C VAL A 34 7.29 7.59 7.29
N GLN A 35 8.12 8.29 8.06
CA GLN A 35 9.31 7.72 8.70
C GLN A 35 8.95 6.58 9.68
N GLU A 36 7.96 6.78 10.56
CA GLU A 36 7.50 5.73 11.49
C GLU A 36 7.09 4.45 10.74
N ARG A 37 6.38 4.60 9.63
CA ARG A 37 5.97 3.46 8.80
C ARG A 37 7.15 2.75 8.16
N LEU A 38 8.13 3.50 7.66
CA LEU A 38 9.33 2.97 7.02
C LEU A 38 10.29 2.31 8.01
N LEU A 39 10.44 2.86 9.22
CA LEU A 39 11.27 2.28 10.29
C LEU A 39 10.82 0.87 10.71
N LEU A 40 9.57 0.49 10.47
CA LEU A 40 9.12 -0.90 10.64
C LEU A 40 9.71 -1.87 9.60
N LYS A 41 10.32 -1.35 8.52
CA LYS A 41 10.88 -2.15 7.43
C LYS A 41 12.40 -2.23 7.45
N GLY A 42 13.05 -1.23 8.05
CA GLY A 42 14.51 -1.17 8.10
C GLY A 42 15.04 0.16 8.59
N SER A 43 16.34 0.35 8.42
CA SER A 43 17.05 1.57 8.82
C SER A 43 17.01 2.61 7.71
N ILE A 44 16.80 3.87 8.05
CA ILE A 44 16.86 4.99 7.11
C ILE A 44 18.23 5.63 7.22
N VAL A 45 19.03 5.56 6.15
CA VAL A 45 20.44 6.02 6.15
C VAL A 45 20.65 7.32 5.37
N VAL A 46 19.76 7.64 4.41
CA VAL A 46 19.79 8.88 3.63
C VAL A 46 18.39 9.47 3.57
N LYS A 47 18.30 10.80 3.74
CA LYS A 47 17.02 11.53 3.67
C LYS A 47 17.25 12.85 2.96
N LYS A 48 16.72 13.01 1.75
CA LYS A 48 16.82 14.22 0.93
C LYS A 48 15.44 14.70 0.49
N ALA A 49 15.22 16.00 0.50
CA ALA A 49 13.97 16.60 0.04
C ALA A 49 14.24 17.80 -0.87
N TYR A 50 13.54 17.85 -1.97
CA TYR A 50 13.75 18.77 -3.08
C TYR A 50 12.53 19.66 -3.27
N CYS A 51 12.70 20.96 -3.21
CA CYS A 51 11.70 21.95 -3.65
C CYS A 51 12.29 23.37 -3.59
N ASP A 52 11.50 24.37 -3.98
CA ASP A 52 11.71 25.78 -3.65
C ASP A 52 11.31 26.02 -2.19
N TRP A 53 12.26 25.88 -1.26
CA TRP A 53 12.02 25.98 0.19
C TRP A 53 11.65 27.41 0.64
N GLU A 54 11.82 28.40 -0.20
CA GLU A 54 11.33 29.76 0.09
C GLU A 54 9.79 29.81 0.03
N ARG A 55 9.17 28.99 -0.82
CA ARG A 55 7.71 28.86 -0.92
C ARG A 55 7.10 28.00 0.17
N TYR A 56 7.90 27.09 0.77
CA TYR A 56 7.46 26.10 1.77
C TYR A 56 8.17 26.27 3.12
N LYS A 57 8.43 27.54 3.52
CA LYS A 57 9.18 27.90 4.76
C LYS A 57 8.62 27.25 6.02
N GLU A 58 7.30 27.14 6.11
CA GLU A 58 6.61 26.59 7.27
C GLU A 58 6.89 25.09 7.51
N PHE A 59 7.44 24.41 6.51
CA PHE A 59 7.79 22.97 6.60
C PHE A 59 9.27 22.75 6.92
N LYS A 60 10.15 23.76 6.73
CA LYS A 60 11.61 23.61 6.96
C LYS A 60 11.91 23.06 8.35
N GLY A 61 11.26 23.59 9.40
CA GLY A 61 11.46 23.13 10.78
C GLY A 61 11.18 21.63 10.95
N ALA A 62 10.00 21.17 10.53
CA ALA A 62 9.60 19.77 10.65
C ALA A 62 10.51 18.84 9.84
N MET A 63 10.95 19.25 8.65
CA MET A 63 11.86 18.47 7.82
C MET A 63 13.27 18.39 8.43
N HIS A 64 13.77 19.46 9.04
CA HIS A 64 15.04 19.45 9.78
C HIS A 64 14.95 18.57 11.04
N GLU A 65 13.86 18.65 11.82
CA GLU A 65 13.63 17.76 12.96
C GLU A 65 13.60 16.28 12.54
N ALA A 66 13.05 16.01 11.35
CA ALA A 66 13.06 14.69 10.74
C ALA A 66 14.43 14.32 10.13
N SER A 67 15.44 15.21 10.23
CA SER A 67 16.81 15.05 9.72
C SER A 67 16.88 14.88 8.19
N PHE A 68 16.06 15.60 7.44
CA PHE A 68 16.18 15.69 6.00
C PHE A 68 17.22 16.74 5.58
N GLU A 69 18.06 16.38 4.60
CA GLU A 69 18.84 17.33 3.83
C GLU A 69 17.90 18.07 2.86
N LEU A 70 17.79 19.39 3.01
CA LEU A 70 16.92 20.23 2.19
C LEU A 70 17.70 20.75 0.98
N ILE A 71 17.35 20.24 -0.20
CA ILE A 71 17.95 20.68 -1.46
C ILE A 71 17.13 21.83 -2.03
N GLU A 72 17.73 23.03 -2.03
CA GLU A 72 17.08 24.22 -2.58
C GLU A 72 17.09 24.19 -4.11
N ILE A 73 15.93 24.30 -4.71
CA ILE A 73 15.75 24.38 -6.16
C ILE A 73 14.96 25.67 -6.46
N PRO A 74 15.65 26.77 -6.79
CA PRO A 74 14.98 28.05 -7.04
C PRO A 74 14.04 27.95 -8.24
N HIS A 75 12.85 28.50 -8.12
CA HIS A 75 11.88 28.55 -9.20
C HIS A 75 12.29 29.64 -10.23
N VAL A 76 13.04 29.27 -11.26
CA VAL A 76 13.43 30.17 -12.34
C VAL A 76 12.38 30.14 -13.44
N ARG A 77 11.75 31.29 -13.71
CA ARG A 77 10.61 31.44 -14.65
C ARG A 77 10.81 30.88 -16.06
N MET A 78 12.02 30.64 -16.50
CA MET A 78 12.32 30.30 -17.91
C MET A 78 12.86 28.88 -18.15
N SER A 79 13.25 28.10 -17.13
CA SER A 79 13.82 26.76 -17.35
C SER A 79 13.55 25.74 -16.25
N GLY A 80 12.72 26.04 -15.27
CA GLY A 80 12.81 25.41 -13.96
C GLY A 80 11.73 24.41 -13.56
N LYS A 81 10.75 24.06 -14.43
CA LYS A 81 9.63 23.24 -13.94
C LYS A 81 10.06 21.83 -13.53
N ASN A 82 11.12 21.28 -14.12
CA ASN A 82 11.59 19.90 -13.87
C ASN A 82 13.00 19.87 -13.23
N SER A 83 13.53 21.01 -12.75
CA SER A 83 14.89 21.05 -12.21
C SER A 83 15.02 20.24 -10.90
N ALA A 84 13.98 20.25 -10.07
CA ALA A 84 13.93 19.47 -8.83
C ALA A 84 13.91 17.97 -9.14
N ASP A 85 13.08 17.55 -10.08
CA ASP A 85 12.92 16.16 -10.47
C ASP A 85 14.21 15.60 -11.06
N ILE A 86 14.83 16.35 -11.98
CA ILE A 86 16.12 15.96 -12.59
C ILE A 86 17.20 15.85 -11.50
N ARG A 87 17.29 16.81 -10.58
CA ARG A 87 18.27 16.76 -9.51
C ARG A 87 18.05 15.55 -8.59
N MET A 88 16.80 15.26 -8.24
CA MET A 88 16.46 14.09 -7.42
C MET A 88 16.82 12.79 -8.14
N VAL A 89 16.56 12.68 -9.44
CA VAL A 89 16.92 11.52 -10.26
C VAL A 89 18.43 11.31 -10.28
N VAL A 90 19.21 12.37 -10.51
CA VAL A 90 20.67 12.30 -10.54
C VAL A 90 21.22 11.85 -9.18
N ASP A 91 20.78 12.48 -8.09
CA ASP A 91 21.26 12.13 -6.74
C ASP A 91 20.88 10.69 -6.35
N ALA A 92 19.70 10.21 -6.76
CA ALA A 92 19.28 8.84 -6.49
C ALA A 92 20.09 7.81 -7.28
N LEU A 93 20.39 8.08 -8.56
CA LEU A 93 21.21 7.21 -9.39
C LEU A 93 22.67 7.21 -8.92
N ASP A 94 23.24 8.38 -8.58
CA ASP A 94 24.58 8.46 -8.02
C ASP A 94 24.70 7.59 -6.76
N LEU A 95 23.74 7.71 -5.83
CA LEU A 95 23.74 6.89 -4.61
C LEU A 95 23.60 5.39 -4.94
N CYS A 96 22.75 5.04 -5.90
CA CYS A 96 22.54 3.65 -6.33
C CYS A 96 23.83 2.98 -6.77
N TYR A 97 24.66 3.69 -7.51
CA TYR A 97 25.93 3.16 -8.06
C TYR A 97 27.11 3.28 -7.06
N THR A 98 27.10 4.27 -6.17
CA THR A 98 28.21 4.53 -5.27
C THR A 98 28.10 3.88 -3.89
N LYS A 99 26.88 3.55 -3.44
CA LYS A 99 26.61 3.03 -2.09
C LYS A 99 25.94 1.65 -2.12
N ALA A 100 26.74 0.61 -2.28
CA ALA A 100 26.24 -0.78 -2.39
C ALA A 100 25.41 -1.24 -1.16
N HIS A 101 25.69 -0.69 0.03
CA HIS A 101 24.97 -1.03 1.26
C HIS A 101 23.54 -0.48 1.32
N VAL A 102 23.15 0.45 0.44
CA VAL A 102 21.78 0.91 0.30
C VAL A 102 21.08 -0.03 -0.66
N ASP A 103 20.12 -0.78 -0.15
CA ASP A 103 19.36 -1.79 -0.91
C ASP A 103 17.93 -1.35 -1.28
N THR A 104 17.42 -0.33 -0.60
CA THR A 104 16.03 0.12 -0.74
C THR A 104 15.96 1.63 -0.98
N PHE A 105 15.22 2.02 -2.00
CA PHE A 105 14.98 3.43 -2.35
C PHE A 105 13.52 3.76 -2.10
N VAL A 106 13.27 4.86 -1.41
CA VAL A 106 11.92 5.36 -1.14
C VAL A 106 11.72 6.64 -1.92
N ILE A 107 10.79 6.62 -2.87
CA ILE A 107 10.41 7.78 -3.70
C ILE A 107 9.10 8.33 -3.15
N ILE A 108 9.18 9.54 -2.59
CA ILE A 108 8.04 10.23 -2.00
C ILE A 108 7.56 11.27 -3.02
N SER A 109 6.69 10.85 -3.92
CA SER A 109 6.04 11.66 -4.97
C SER A 109 4.86 10.89 -5.58
N GLY A 110 3.96 11.59 -6.24
CA GLY A 110 2.87 11.02 -7.05
C GLY A 110 3.12 11.09 -8.56
N ASP A 111 4.24 11.69 -8.98
CA ASP A 111 4.49 12.01 -10.39
C ASP A 111 4.99 10.79 -11.18
N SER A 112 4.36 10.56 -12.34
CA SER A 112 4.75 9.52 -13.30
C SER A 112 6.15 9.72 -13.88
N ASP A 113 6.67 10.94 -13.88
CA ASP A 113 7.98 11.26 -14.44
C ASP A 113 9.14 10.57 -13.68
N PHE A 114 8.87 10.06 -12.46
CA PHE A 114 9.81 9.21 -11.72
C PHE A 114 9.74 7.72 -12.09
N SER A 115 8.80 7.29 -12.93
CA SER A 115 8.71 5.87 -13.34
C SER A 115 9.98 5.35 -14.01
N PRO A 116 10.70 6.12 -14.86
CA PRO A 116 11.98 5.69 -15.42
C PRO A 116 13.07 5.51 -14.35
N LEU A 117 13.10 6.37 -13.32
CA LEU A 117 14.02 6.23 -12.19
C LEU A 117 13.74 4.92 -11.44
N VAL A 118 12.47 4.65 -11.12
CA VAL A 118 12.05 3.41 -10.44
C VAL A 118 12.50 2.18 -11.23
N SER A 119 12.25 2.16 -12.55
CA SER A 119 12.69 1.06 -13.42
C SER A 119 14.21 0.89 -13.38
N LYS A 120 14.98 1.98 -13.43
CA LYS A 120 16.44 1.93 -13.40
C LYS A 120 17.00 1.45 -12.07
N LEU A 121 16.41 1.83 -10.94
CA LEU A 121 16.78 1.33 -9.62
C LEU A 121 16.51 -0.18 -9.51
N ARG A 122 15.37 -0.66 -10.01
CA ARG A 122 15.02 -2.09 -10.00
C ARG A 122 15.93 -2.92 -10.93
N GLU A 123 16.34 -2.38 -12.08
CA GLU A 123 17.37 -3.01 -12.94
C GLU A 123 18.68 -3.22 -12.18
N ASN A 124 19.02 -2.36 -11.22
CA ASN A 124 20.19 -2.46 -10.34
C ASN A 124 19.90 -3.27 -9.06
N ASN A 125 18.89 -4.12 -9.07
CA ASN A 125 18.52 -4.98 -7.95
C ASN A 125 18.22 -4.22 -6.64
N LYS A 126 17.69 -2.99 -6.75
CA LYS A 126 17.22 -2.21 -5.60
C LYS A 126 15.73 -2.38 -5.43
N LEU A 127 15.26 -2.49 -4.18
CA LEU A 127 13.84 -2.42 -3.86
C LEU A 127 13.38 -0.96 -3.93
N VAL A 128 12.22 -0.72 -4.50
CA VAL A 128 11.65 0.63 -4.59
C VAL A 128 10.28 0.67 -3.91
N ILE A 129 10.19 1.54 -2.90
CA ILE A 129 8.94 1.86 -2.19
C ILE A 129 8.48 3.24 -2.64
N GLY A 130 7.28 3.31 -3.22
CA GLY A 130 6.64 4.59 -3.50
C GLY A 130 5.85 5.08 -2.29
N VAL A 131 5.80 6.39 -2.10
CA VAL A 131 4.94 7.04 -1.10
C VAL A 131 4.26 8.23 -1.76
N GLY A 132 2.94 8.30 -1.70
CA GLY A 132 2.20 9.40 -2.32
C GLY A 132 0.79 9.55 -1.78
N VAL A 133 0.08 10.60 -2.22
CA VAL A 133 -1.32 10.83 -1.87
C VAL A 133 -2.21 10.18 -2.92
N LYS A 134 -3.23 9.43 -2.48
CA LYS A 134 -4.02 8.54 -3.33
C LYS A 134 -4.60 9.22 -4.58
N ASN A 135 -5.13 10.44 -4.42
CA ASN A 135 -5.82 11.13 -5.51
C ASN A 135 -4.88 11.91 -6.45
N SER A 136 -3.60 12.05 -6.09
CA SER A 136 -2.59 12.78 -6.87
C SER A 136 -1.44 11.90 -7.34
N THR A 137 -1.56 10.58 -7.18
CA THR A 137 -0.53 9.63 -7.58
C THR A 137 -0.93 8.93 -8.87
N SER A 138 0.01 8.87 -9.80
CA SER A 138 -0.14 8.17 -11.08
C SER A 138 -0.15 6.64 -10.88
N ASP A 139 -1.09 5.96 -11.53
CA ASP A 139 -1.14 4.49 -11.57
C ASP A 139 0.14 3.88 -12.16
N LEU A 140 0.78 4.59 -13.11
CA LEU A 140 2.04 4.16 -13.72
C LEU A 140 3.17 4.11 -12.69
N LEU A 141 3.29 5.12 -11.84
CA LEU A 141 4.29 5.12 -10.78
C LEU A 141 4.03 4.00 -9.76
N ILE A 142 2.77 3.83 -9.35
CA ILE A 142 2.37 2.76 -8.41
C ILE A 142 2.75 1.39 -8.96
N ALA A 143 2.40 1.11 -10.22
CA ALA A 143 2.63 -0.19 -10.86
C ALA A 143 4.13 -0.53 -11.02
N ASN A 144 4.99 0.48 -11.14
CA ASN A 144 6.44 0.28 -11.27
C ASN A 144 7.14 0.01 -9.94
N CYS A 145 6.58 0.42 -8.80
CA CYS A 145 7.17 0.19 -7.48
C CYS A 145 7.02 -1.27 -7.02
N ASP A 146 7.90 -1.73 -6.14
CA ASP A 146 7.75 -3.03 -5.47
C ASP A 146 6.71 -2.98 -4.35
N GLU A 147 6.56 -1.82 -3.71
CA GLU A 147 5.51 -1.50 -2.73
C GLU A 147 5.11 -0.04 -2.87
N PHE A 148 3.84 0.26 -2.62
CA PHE A 148 3.37 1.64 -2.57
C PHE A 148 2.60 1.91 -1.26
N ILE A 149 2.93 3.02 -0.59
CA ILE A 149 2.33 3.45 0.67
C ILE A 149 1.53 4.73 0.40
N PHE A 150 0.22 4.67 0.58
CA PHE A 150 -0.61 5.86 0.50
C PHE A 150 -0.56 6.65 1.82
N TYR A 151 -0.25 7.93 1.73
CA TYR A 151 -0.26 8.85 2.88
C TYR A 151 -1.63 8.90 3.57
N ASP A 152 -2.69 8.80 2.79
CA ASP A 152 -4.08 8.68 3.25
C ASP A 152 -4.28 7.56 4.28
N ASP A 153 -3.64 6.42 4.04
CA ASP A 153 -3.72 5.27 4.95
C ASP A 153 -3.01 5.55 6.27
N LEU A 154 -1.87 6.26 6.24
CA LEU A 154 -1.12 6.62 7.44
C LEU A 154 -1.92 7.57 8.32
N VAL A 155 -2.59 8.57 7.73
CA VAL A 155 -3.44 9.51 8.45
C VAL A 155 -4.62 8.78 9.10
N ARG A 156 -5.30 7.93 8.34
CA ARG A 156 -6.45 7.15 8.83
C ARG A 156 -6.07 6.18 9.97
N ASP A 157 -4.94 5.49 9.84
CA ASP A 157 -4.47 4.55 10.86
C ASP A 157 -4.16 5.27 12.18
N GLU A 158 -3.63 6.49 12.12
CA GLU A 158 -3.38 7.31 13.31
C GLU A 158 -4.67 7.81 13.96
N GLU A 159 -5.63 8.29 13.18
CA GLU A 159 -6.94 8.68 13.70
C GLU A 159 -7.66 7.51 14.38
N ALA A 160 -7.57 6.31 13.80
CA ALA A 160 -8.09 5.10 14.40
C ALA A 160 -7.40 4.75 15.74
N LYS A 161 -6.07 4.93 15.83
CA LYS A 161 -5.32 4.75 17.07
C LYS A 161 -5.73 5.77 18.12
N ARG A 162 -5.85 7.06 17.77
CA ARG A 162 -6.30 8.14 18.69
C ARG A 162 -7.70 7.87 19.22
N THR A 163 -8.64 7.46 18.38
CA THR A 163 -10.02 7.13 18.76
C THR A 163 -10.06 5.94 19.71
N ARG A 164 -9.23 4.91 19.48
CA ARG A 164 -9.12 3.75 20.40
C ARG A 164 -8.50 4.13 21.74
N ALA A 165 -7.47 5.00 21.76
CA ALA A 165 -6.85 5.51 22.97
C ALA A 165 -7.83 6.36 23.79
N ALA A 166 -8.60 7.23 23.14
CA ALA A 166 -9.63 8.05 23.77
C ALA A 166 -10.77 7.21 24.39
N ARG A 167 -11.15 6.09 23.76
CA ARG A 167 -12.16 5.16 24.30
C ARG A 167 -11.66 4.35 25.52
N LYS A 168 -10.36 4.24 25.71
CA LYS A 168 -9.73 3.57 26.88
C LYS A 168 -9.50 4.51 28.07
N ALA A 169 -9.60 5.84 27.88
CA ALA A 169 -9.52 6.81 28.97
C ALA A 169 -10.90 6.95 29.64
N PRO A 170 -10.99 7.02 30.97
CA PRO A 170 -12.28 7.18 31.67
C PRO A 170 -12.94 8.51 31.27
N ALA A 171 -14.21 8.43 30.91
CA ALA A 171 -15.00 9.52 30.36
C ALA A 171 -15.07 10.73 31.30
N LYS A 172 -14.56 11.88 30.86
CA LYS A 172 -15.03 13.20 31.31
C LYS A 172 -15.95 13.76 30.21
N THR A 173 -17.21 13.83 30.55
CA THR A 173 -18.29 14.39 29.72
C THR A 173 -18.08 15.85 29.41
N ILE A 174 -18.13 16.22 28.10
CA ILE A 174 -18.39 17.59 27.63
C ILE A 174 -19.28 17.48 26.38
N PRO A 175 -20.28 18.35 26.18
CA PRO A 175 -21.37 18.15 25.26
C PRO A 175 -21.09 18.55 23.80
N SER A 176 -21.82 17.92 22.91
CA SER A 176 -21.79 18.02 21.44
C SER A 176 -22.17 19.41 20.90
N GLY A 177 -21.37 19.92 19.98
CA GLY A 177 -21.75 20.99 19.07
C GLY A 177 -21.76 20.46 17.64
N GLY A 178 -22.95 20.51 17.00
CA GLY A 178 -23.16 20.01 15.64
C GLY A 178 -22.49 20.86 14.57
N GLY A 179 -21.67 20.25 13.73
CA GLY A 179 -21.12 20.83 12.51
C GLY A 179 -21.63 20.08 11.28
N LYS A 180 -22.32 20.80 10.37
CA LYS A 180 -22.86 20.27 9.12
C LYS A 180 -21.74 19.79 8.19
N ALA A 181 -21.81 18.56 7.75
CA ALA A 181 -20.94 17.95 6.75
C ALA A 181 -21.28 18.47 5.34
N ALA A 182 -20.26 18.86 4.58
CA ALA A 182 -20.34 19.11 3.14
C ALA A 182 -20.33 17.77 2.37
N PRO A 183 -20.90 17.71 1.15
CA PRO A 183 -21.08 16.44 0.43
C PRO A 183 -19.73 15.87 -0.01
N LYS A 184 -19.41 14.68 0.51
CA LYS A 184 -18.28 13.85 0.07
C LYS A 184 -18.59 13.20 -1.28
N ALA A 185 -17.61 13.17 -2.18
CA ALA A 185 -17.60 12.26 -3.31
C ALA A 185 -17.88 10.84 -2.80
N LYS A 186 -18.60 10.01 -3.59
CA LYS A 186 -19.03 8.66 -3.20
C LYS A 186 -17.79 7.83 -2.79
N GLU A 187 -17.47 7.80 -1.51
CA GLU A 187 -16.58 6.78 -0.94
C GLU A 187 -17.29 5.42 -1.09
N LYS A 188 -16.57 4.43 -1.60
CA LYS A 188 -17.03 3.04 -1.60
C LYS A 188 -17.49 2.67 -0.19
N THR A 189 -18.61 2.01 -0.06
CA THR A 189 -19.10 1.54 1.24
C THR A 189 -18.11 0.55 1.86
N GLY A 190 -18.17 0.33 3.17
CA GLY A 190 -17.29 -0.63 3.84
C GLY A 190 -17.38 -2.04 3.23
N ASP A 191 -18.58 -2.42 2.82
CA ASP A 191 -18.87 -3.73 2.21
C ASP A 191 -18.28 -3.82 0.79
N ASP A 192 -18.38 -2.76 -0.03
CA ASP A 192 -17.76 -2.73 -1.36
C ASP A 192 -16.22 -2.88 -1.29
N LYS A 193 -15.59 -2.26 -0.28
CA LYS A 193 -14.14 -2.40 -0.06
C LYS A 193 -13.77 -3.82 0.35
N ARG A 194 -14.55 -4.44 1.25
CA ARG A 194 -14.32 -5.82 1.67
C ARG A 194 -14.44 -6.78 0.49
N GLN A 195 -15.48 -6.63 -0.33
CA GLN A 195 -15.66 -7.45 -1.52
C GLN A 195 -14.49 -7.31 -2.50
N GLU A 196 -14.03 -6.08 -2.77
CA GLU A 196 -12.86 -5.83 -3.61
C GLU A 196 -11.61 -6.56 -3.10
N ALA A 197 -11.38 -6.57 -1.78
CA ALA A 197 -10.24 -7.28 -1.20
C ALA A 197 -10.36 -8.80 -1.34
N LEU A 198 -11.57 -9.33 -1.16
CA LEU A 198 -11.85 -10.76 -1.36
C LEU A 198 -11.60 -11.17 -2.80
N ASP A 199 -12.11 -10.41 -3.77
CA ASP A 199 -11.94 -10.65 -5.20
C ASP A 199 -10.44 -10.66 -5.58
N LEU A 200 -9.67 -9.68 -5.10
CA LEU A 200 -8.22 -9.61 -5.34
C LEU A 200 -7.46 -10.80 -4.74
N ALA A 201 -7.86 -11.25 -3.55
CA ALA A 201 -7.24 -12.40 -2.90
C ALA A 201 -7.54 -13.70 -3.67
N VAL A 202 -8.80 -13.91 -4.07
CA VAL A 202 -9.24 -15.08 -4.84
C VAL A 202 -8.56 -15.14 -6.20
N GLU A 203 -8.56 -14.02 -6.95
CA GLU A 203 -7.87 -13.91 -8.25
C GLU A 203 -6.38 -14.27 -8.12
N THR A 204 -5.74 -13.84 -7.02
CA THR A 204 -4.34 -14.14 -6.77
C THR A 204 -4.12 -15.63 -6.45
N VAL A 205 -5.02 -16.25 -5.68
CA VAL A 205 -4.97 -17.69 -5.38
C VAL A 205 -5.17 -18.50 -6.66
N GLU A 206 -6.15 -18.13 -7.48
CA GLU A 206 -6.41 -18.81 -8.76
C GLU A 206 -5.22 -18.72 -9.72
N ALA A 207 -4.60 -17.56 -9.81
CA ALA A 207 -3.39 -17.37 -10.61
C ALA A 207 -2.22 -18.23 -10.11
N LEU A 208 -2.01 -18.32 -8.79
CA LEU A 208 -0.98 -19.17 -8.21
C LEU A 208 -1.25 -20.65 -8.43
N VAL A 209 -2.51 -21.09 -8.34
CA VAL A 209 -2.89 -22.47 -8.63
C VAL A 209 -2.69 -22.80 -10.10
N ALA A 210 -3.01 -21.87 -11.00
CA ALA A 210 -2.81 -22.08 -12.44
C ALA A 210 -1.32 -22.18 -12.82
N GLU A 211 -0.46 -21.38 -12.18
CA GLU A 211 0.99 -21.37 -12.45
C GLU A 211 1.71 -22.58 -11.87
N ARG A 212 1.36 -22.99 -10.66
CA ARG A 212 2.10 -24.00 -9.90
C ARG A 212 1.50 -25.41 -9.97
N GLY A 213 0.24 -25.51 -10.35
CA GLY A 213 -0.53 -26.73 -10.31
C GLY A 213 -1.37 -26.88 -9.03
N ALA A 214 -2.46 -27.65 -9.13
CA ALA A 214 -3.42 -27.82 -8.03
C ALA A 214 -2.86 -28.62 -6.83
N ASP A 215 -1.81 -29.40 -7.05
CA ASP A 215 -1.20 -30.28 -6.04
C ASP A 215 -0.11 -29.58 -5.21
N GLU A 216 0.35 -28.41 -5.66
CA GLU A 216 1.39 -27.67 -4.94
C GLU A 216 0.84 -26.92 -3.74
N LYS A 217 1.64 -26.87 -2.66
CA LYS A 217 1.26 -26.19 -1.42
C LYS A 217 1.36 -24.67 -1.60
N ILE A 218 0.22 -24.00 -1.61
CA ILE A 218 0.16 -22.54 -1.64
C ILE A 218 -0.02 -22.02 -0.22
N TRP A 219 0.98 -21.28 0.26
CA TRP A 219 0.94 -20.65 1.58
C TRP A 219 0.28 -19.29 1.54
N GLY A 220 -0.44 -18.91 2.60
CA GLY A 220 -1.01 -17.57 2.73
C GLY A 220 0.01 -16.44 2.60
N SER A 221 1.25 -16.67 3.06
CA SER A 221 2.36 -15.73 2.84
C SER A 221 2.73 -15.55 1.36
N MET A 222 2.65 -16.62 0.56
CA MET A 222 2.90 -16.57 -0.89
C MET A 222 1.78 -15.76 -1.58
N VAL A 223 0.53 -15.99 -1.19
CA VAL A 223 -0.62 -15.21 -1.69
C VAL A 223 -0.43 -13.73 -1.40
N LYS A 224 -0.06 -13.38 -0.16
CA LYS A 224 0.22 -11.99 0.24
C LYS A 224 1.33 -11.36 -0.60
N GLN A 225 2.46 -12.07 -0.76
CA GLN A 225 3.60 -11.56 -1.53
C GLN A 225 3.25 -11.38 -3.01
N THR A 226 2.54 -12.34 -3.61
CA THR A 226 2.11 -12.27 -5.00
C THR A 226 1.10 -11.14 -5.22
N LEU A 227 0.14 -10.98 -4.29
CA LEU A 227 -0.82 -9.89 -4.33
C LEU A 227 -0.12 -8.52 -4.27
N LYS A 228 0.85 -8.34 -3.39
CA LYS A 228 1.64 -7.10 -3.31
C LYS A 228 2.47 -6.84 -4.57
N ARG A 229 3.03 -7.87 -5.21
CA ARG A 229 3.74 -7.72 -6.50
C ARG A 229 2.80 -7.31 -7.63
N ARG A 230 1.57 -7.83 -7.66
CA ARG A 230 0.55 -7.49 -8.67
C ARG A 230 -0.13 -6.15 -8.38
N ARG A 231 -0.27 -5.80 -7.12
CA ARG A 231 -0.94 -4.59 -6.60
C ARG A 231 -0.09 -3.96 -5.49
N PRO A 232 0.97 -3.20 -5.83
CA PRO A 232 1.88 -2.62 -4.84
C PRO A 232 1.21 -1.73 -3.79
N GLY A 233 0.10 -1.07 -4.16
CA GLY A 233 -0.74 -0.27 -3.25
C GLY A 233 -1.71 -1.05 -2.36
N PHE A 234 -1.70 -2.39 -2.38
CA PHE A 234 -2.60 -3.18 -1.54
C PHE A 234 -2.23 -3.05 -0.06
N ASN A 235 -3.20 -2.62 0.76
CA ASN A 235 -3.05 -2.47 2.20
C ASN A 235 -4.28 -3.05 2.90
N GLU A 236 -4.11 -4.07 3.70
CA GLU A 236 -5.16 -4.79 4.41
C GLU A 236 -6.04 -3.85 5.26
N SER A 237 -5.43 -2.86 5.93
CA SER A 237 -6.17 -1.94 6.81
C SER A 237 -7.08 -0.98 6.03
N TYR A 238 -6.76 -0.66 4.76
CA TYR A 238 -7.64 0.11 3.90
C TYR A 238 -8.97 -0.61 3.64
N TYR A 239 -8.92 -1.94 3.55
CA TYR A 239 -10.08 -2.81 3.34
C TYR A 239 -10.75 -3.26 4.65
N GLY A 240 -10.25 -2.79 5.80
CA GLY A 240 -10.84 -3.06 7.13
C GLY A 240 -10.31 -4.30 7.85
N TYR A 241 -9.30 -4.97 7.31
CA TYR A 241 -8.67 -6.14 7.93
C TYR A 241 -7.48 -5.74 8.80
N ARG A 242 -7.26 -6.43 9.93
CA ARG A 242 -6.10 -6.20 10.82
C ARG A 242 -4.84 -6.87 10.29
N ALA A 243 -5.02 -8.06 9.73
CA ALA A 243 -3.96 -8.87 9.16
C ALA A 243 -4.44 -9.55 7.87
N PHE A 244 -3.50 -10.01 7.05
CA PHE A 244 -3.82 -10.76 5.85
C PHE A 244 -4.51 -12.10 6.15
N GLY A 245 -4.22 -12.68 7.32
CA GLY A 245 -4.91 -13.88 7.82
C GLY A 245 -6.41 -13.68 7.94
N ASP A 246 -6.84 -12.54 8.51
CA ASP A 246 -8.26 -12.21 8.69
C ASP A 246 -8.99 -12.12 7.33
N LEU A 247 -8.31 -11.59 6.28
CA LEU A 247 -8.85 -11.56 4.92
C LEU A 247 -9.03 -12.97 4.34
N LEU A 248 -8.07 -13.86 4.57
CA LEU A 248 -8.17 -15.25 4.12
C LEU A 248 -9.28 -16.00 4.86
N GLU A 249 -9.42 -15.81 6.16
CA GLU A 249 -10.52 -16.40 6.96
C GLU A 249 -11.89 -15.91 6.50
N ASP A 250 -12.01 -14.64 6.16
CA ASP A 250 -13.24 -14.06 5.59
C ASP A 250 -13.54 -14.68 4.21
N ALA A 251 -12.53 -14.84 3.35
CA ALA A 251 -12.65 -15.52 2.05
C ALA A 251 -13.08 -17.00 2.21
N GLN A 252 -12.58 -17.70 3.24
CA GLN A 252 -13.04 -19.05 3.57
C GLN A 252 -14.49 -19.06 4.03
N THR A 253 -14.88 -18.12 4.90
CA THR A 253 -16.25 -18.00 5.40
C THR A 253 -17.23 -17.72 4.27
N ALA A 254 -16.82 -16.94 3.27
CA ALA A 254 -17.57 -16.72 2.04
C ALA A 254 -17.57 -17.91 1.06
N GLY A 255 -16.85 -19.01 1.38
CA GLY A 255 -16.76 -20.19 0.54
C GLY A 255 -15.93 -20.02 -0.73
N LEU A 256 -15.12 -18.97 -0.81
CA LEU A 256 -14.32 -18.61 -1.99
C LEU A 256 -12.99 -19.38 -2.06
N ILE A 257 -12.42 -19.75 -0.90
CA ILE A 257 -11.21 -20.54 -0.76
C ILE A 257 -11.37 -21.57 0.38
N ALA A 258 -10.49 -22.55 0.43
CA ALA A 258 -10.34 -23.47 1.56
C ALA A 258 -9.00 -23.22 2.26
N LEU A 259 -9.02 -23.08 3.59
CA LEU A 259 -7.83 -22.92 4.42
C LEU A 259 -7.58 -24.18 5.24
N THR A 260 -6.32 -24.54 5.38
CA THR A 260 -5.86 -25.56 6.32
C THR A 260 -4.72 -24.96 7.15
N LEU A 261 -4.86 -24.93 8.46
CA LEU A 261 -3.80 -24.47 9.35
C LEU A 261 -2.72 -25.56 9.44
N ASP A 262 -1.48 -25.19 9.20
CA ASP A 262 -0.34 -26.08 9.42
C ASP A 262 0.19 -25.89 10.84
N GLU A 263 0.01 -26.88 11.68
CA GLU A 263 0.38 -26.84 13.11
C GLU A 263 1.88 -26.62 13.35
N LYS A 264 2.73 -26.99 12.39
CA LYS A 264 4.19 -26.84 12.53
C LYS A 264 4.68 -25.43 12.26
N SER A 265 4.10 -24.77 11.27
CA SER A 265 4.51 -23.40 10.86
C SER A 265 3.58 -22.30 11.37
N GLY A 266 2.38 -22.67 11.84
CA GLY A 266 1.32 -21.73 12.22
C GLY A 266 0.76 -20.93 11.02
N GLY A 267 1.09 -21.32 9.79
CA GLY A 267 0.66 -20.67 8.56
C GLY A 267 -0.55 -21.32 7.92
N TYR A 268 -1.31 -20.57 7.14
CA TYR A 268 -2.41 -21.11 6.36
C TYR A 268 -1.92 -21.69 5.03
N LEU A 269 -2.33 -22.92 4.73
CA LEU A 269 -2.33 -23.50 3.38
C LEU A 269 -3.65 -23.13 2.72
N VAL A 270 -3.56 -22.55 1.52
CA VAL A 270 -4.70 -22.08 0.75
C VAL A 270 -4.95 -23.00 -0.43
N ARG A 271 -6.20 -23.39 -0.64
CA ARG A 271 -6.64 -24.25 -1.74
C ARG A 271 -7.90 -23.69 -2.39
N ARG A 272 -8.22 -24.15 -3.60
CA ARG A 272 -9.55 -23.91 -4.16
C ARG A 272 -10.62 -24.58 -3.28
N PRO A 273 -11.81 -23.98 -3.17
CA PRO A 273 -12.90 -24.63 -2.46
C PRO A 273 -13.22 -25.97 -3.16
N PRO A 274 -13.62 -27.00 -2.40
CA PRO A 274 -14.10 -28.24 -3.01
C PRO A 274 -15.28 -27.90 -3.91
N ALA A 275 -15.30 -28.46 -5.13
CA ALA A 275 -16.41 -28.29 -6.05
C ALA A 275 -17.72 -28.69 -5.34
N ALA A 276 -18.72 -27.81 -5.36
CA ALA A 276 -20.03 -28.15 -4.85
C ALA A 276 -20.49 -29.47 -5.49
N PRO A 277 -21.04 -30.44 -4.72
CA PRO A 277 -21.50 -31.69 -5.28
C PRO A 277 -22.49 -31.42 -6.39
N ARG A 278 -22.17 -31.83 -7.60
CA ARG A 278 -23.02 -31.71 -8.77
C ARG A 278 -24.33 -32.42 -8.42
N ALA A 279 -25.42 -31.71 -8.27
CA ALA A 279 -26.73 -32.29 -8.08
C ALA A 279 -26.95 -33.29 -9.19
N LEU A 280 -27.10 -34.56 -8.84
CA LEU A 280 -27.47 -35.60 -9.79
C LEU A 280 -28.82 -35.23 -10.38
N PRO A 281 -29.01 -35.33 -11.70
CA PRO A 281 -30.34 -35.12 -12.28
C PRO A 281 -31.29 -36.13 -11.65
N ARG A 282 -32.37 -35.64 -11.04
CA ARG A 282 -33.49 -36.50 -10.56
C ARG A 282 -33.97 -37.30 -11.76
N GLY A 283 -33.85 -38.63 -11.64
CA GLY A 283 -34.31 -39.57 -12.64
C GLY A 283 -35.76 -39.29 -12.98
N GLY A 284 -36.02 -39.11 -14.26
CA GLY A 284 -37.35 -38.95 -14.78
C GLY A 284 -38.19 -40.22 -14.53
N ASP A 285 -39.40 -40.02 -14.10
CA ASP A 285 -40.45 -41.02 -13.98
C ASP A 285 -40.58 -41.78 -15.30
N SER A 286 -40.35 -43.10 -15.22
CA SER A 286 -40.75 -44.03 -16.28
C SER A 286 -42.28 -44.14 -16.26
N VAL A 287 -42.93 -43.48 -17.20
CA VAL A 287 -44.34 -43.74 -17.51
C VAL A 287 -44.43 -45.13 -18.11
N VAL A 288 -45.04 -46.04 -17.38
CA VAL A 288 -45.45 -47.33 -17.88
C VAL A 288 -46.69 -47.08 -18.70
N ASP A 289 -46.61 -47.28 -20.01
CA ASP A 289 -47.75 -47.33 -20.90
C ASP A 289 -48.23 -48.78 -20.99
N ASP A 290 -49.38 -49.02 -20.39
CA ASP A 290 -50.10 -50.26 -20.42
C ASP A 290 -51.14 -50.18 -21.55
N GLN A 291 -50.95 -50.92 -22.63
CA GLN A 291 -52.04 -51.21 -23.57
C GLN A 291 -52.01 -52.65 -24.03
N ALA A 292 -53.15 -53.26 -23.81
CA ALA A 292 -53.72 -54.52 -24.18
C ALA A 292 -53.53 -54.99 -25.62
#